data_13d3c6ae6eff06d111d63fc9c7c82c09
#
_entry.id   13d3c6ae6eff06d111d63fc9c7c82c09
#
_cell.length_a   1.000
_cell.length_b   1.000
_cell.length_c   1.000
_cell.angle_alpha   90.00
_cell.angle_beta   90.00
_cell.angle_gamma   90.00
#
_symmetry.space_group_name_H-M   'P 1'
#
loop_
_entity.id
_entity.type
_entity.pdbx_description
1 polymer ?
#
loop_
_entity_poly.entity_id
_entity_poly.type
_entity_poly.pdbx_seq_one_letter_code
_entity_poly.pdbx_strand_id
1 'polypeptide(L)'
;MVALPYQIKELTGSYLAVGAIGAVELIPLIIFGLYGGVLADRYDRKKLIWFSEASAMVLVGGLLLNSLTDSPSLIFIYIITALFSAVDGIQRPSAGAILPRLVSHEDLPAANALMSLRWQLGVIVGPAVGGLVIASFSTSFGFAIDALTYLVSLIFLWKVKNVPVTEKSEKPAISALIEGVRYAFSRKDLLGTYLIDLAAMFFAMPNALFPFWADQLDAKWSLGLFYAAGTVGSVIITLTSGWSSNYRWHGKAVIWAAIGWGVAIAISGVVHSV
;
A
#
# COMPACT_ATOMS: atom_id res chain seq x y z
N MET A 1 -6.59 5.08 0.87
CA MET A 1 -6.95 3.65 0.74
C MET A 1 -8.42 3.35 1.10
N VAL A 2 -8.97 3.81 2.23
CA VAL A 2 -10.35 3.48 2.64
C VAL A 2 -11.41 4.20 1.81
N ALA A 3 -11.16 5.45 1.42
CA ALA A 3 -12.12 6.32 0.74
C ALA A 3 -12.54 5.83 -0.67
N LEU A 4 -11.59 5.33 -1.47
CA LEU A 4 -11.86 4.88 -2.84
C LEU A 4 -12.80 3.67 -2.91
N PRO A 5 -12.51 2.54 -2.22
CA PRO A 5 -13.42 1.39 -2.21
C PRO A 5 -14.82 1.76 -1.68
N TYR A 6 -14.88 2.61 -0.65
CA TYR A 6 -16.13 3.06 -0.08
C TYR A 6 -16.93 3.91 -1.08
N GLN A 7 -16.30 4.89 -1.75
CA GLN A 7 -16.96 5.73 -2.75
C GLN A 7 -17.48 4.92 -3.94
N ILE A 8 -16.67 4.00 -4.47
CA ILE A 8 -17.09 3.15 -5.60
C ILE A 8 -18.27 2.27 -5.20
N LYS A 9 -18.25 1.72 -3.98
CA LYS A 9 -19.37 0.95 -3.45
C LYS A 9 -20.63 1.81 -3.35
N GLU A 10 -20.55 3.05 -2.85
CA GLU A 10 -21.70 3.95 -2.78
C GLU A 10 -22.27 4.33 -4.14
N LEU A 11 -21.39 4.51 -5.14
CA LEU A 11 -21.79 4.86 -6.49
C LEU A 11 -22.42 3.71 -7.28
N THR A 12 -21.96 2.48 -7.04
CA THR A 12 -22.29 1.34 -7.93
C THR A 12 -23.02 0.20 -7.24
N GLY A 13 -22.88 0.03 -5.92
CA GLY A 13 -23.34 -1.16 -5.20
C GLY A 13 -22.68 -2.47 -5.65
N SER A 14 -21.67 -2.41 -6.53
CA SER A 14 -21.09 -3.57 -7.21
C SER A 14 -19.78 -4.02 -6.56
N TYR A 15 -19.73 -5.29 -6.12
CA TYR A 15 -18.51 -5.93 -5.64
C TYR A 15 -17.42 -5.98 -6.71
N LEU A 16 -17.83 -6.20 -7.98
CA LEU A 16 -16.90 -6.26 -9.10
C LEU A 16 -16.25 -4.89 -9.36
N ALA A 17 -17.04 -3.80 -9.28
CA ALA A 17 -16.50 -2.46 -9.43
C ALA A 17 -15.49 -2.12 -8.33
N VAL A 18 -15.76 -2.47 -7.08
CA VAL A 18 -14.80 -2.28 -5.98
C VAL A 18 -13.57 -3.17 -6.19
N GLY A 19 -13.73 -4.43 -6.58
CA GLY A 19 -12.63 -5.36 -6.86
C GLY A 19 -11.75 -4.93 -8.03
N ALA A 20 -12.32 -4.27 -9.04
CA ALA A 20 -11.61 -3.77 -10.21
C ALA A 20 -10.51 -2.74 -9.86
N ILE A 21 -10.61 -2.06 -8.71
CA ILE A 21 -9.55 -1.18 -8.20
C ILE A 21 -8.21 -1.92 -8.21
N GLY A 22 -8.17 -3.14 -7.67
CA GLY A 22 -6.93 -3.92 -7.59
C GLY A 22 -6.29 -4.18 -8.96
N ALA A 23 -7.09 -4.48 -9.98
CA ALA A 23 -6.58 -4.67 -11.33
C ALA A 23 -6.09 -3.35 -11.96
N VAL A 24 -6.82 -2.26 -11.72
CA VAL A 24 -6.46 -0.92 -12.20
C VAL A 24 -5.18 -0.41 -11.56
N GLU A 25 -4.93 -0.72 -10.28
CA GLU A 25 -3.71 -0.34 -9.57
C GLU A 25 -2.51 -1.20 -9.95
N LEU A 26 -2.71 -2.51 -10.13
CA LEU A 26 -1.62 -3.48 -10.28
C LEU A 26 -0.78 -3.23 -11.53
N ILE A 27 -1.42 -3.01 -12.67
CA ILE A 27 -0.72 -2.86 -13.97
C ILE A 27 0.18 -1.62 -13.96
N PRO A 28 -0.30 -0.41 -13.64
CA PRO A 28 0.57 0.76 -13.56
C PRO A 28 1.65 0.62 -12.48
N LEU A 29 1.33 0.04 -11.31
CA LEU A 29 2.30 -0.16 -10.24
C LEU A 29 3.50 -1.01 -10.70
N ILE A 30 3.25 -2.10 -11.41
CA ILE A 30 4.32 -2.97 -11.93
C ILE A 30 5.15 -2.21 -12.97
N ILE A 31 4.51 -1.62 -13.99
CA ILE A 31 5.20 -0.93 -15.07
C ILE A 31 6.06 0.22 -14.54
N PHE A 32 5.44 1.10 -13.75
CA PHE A 32 6.11 2.29 -13.24
C PHE A 32 7.01 2.02 -12.04
N GLY A 33 6.80 0.92 -11.31
CA GLY A 33 7.72 0.45 -10.29
C GLY A 33 9.07 0.05 -10.87
N LEU A 34 9.07 -0.65 -12.01
CA LEU A 34 10.28 -0.99 -12.76
C LEU A 34 10.96 0.26 -13.33
N TYR A 35 10.16 1.17 -13.90
CA TYR A 35 10.65 2.43 -14.42
C TYR A 35 11.19 3.34 -13.32
N GLY A 36 10.54 3.35 -12.16
CA GLY A 36 10.93 4.11 -10.97
C GLY A 36 12.31 3.74 -10.45
N GLY A 37 12.68 2.46 -10.50
CA GLY A 37 14.05 2.01 -10.19
C GLY A 37 15.09 2.64 -11.10
N VAL A 38 14.85 2.63 -12.42
CA VAL A 38 15.75 3.28 -13.41
C VAL A 38 15.84 4.79 -13.19
N LEU A 39 14.71 5.44 -12.87
CA LEU A 39 14.68 6.87 -12.61
C LEU A 39 15.43 7.23 -11.33
N ALA A 40 15.27 6.43 -10.26
CA ALA A 40 15.98 6.62 -8.99
C ALA A 40 17.50 6.49 -9.11
N ASP A 41 17.99 5.73 -10.11
CA ASP A 41 19.42 5.61 -10.41
C ASP A 41 19.96 6.75 -11.27
N ARG A 42 19.09 7.47 -11.99
CA ARG A 42 19.50 8.51 -12.96
C ARG A 42 19.26 9.95 -12.49
N TYR A 43 18.24 10.14 -11.66
CA TYR A 43 17.80 11.45 -11.22
C TYR A 43 17.96 11.64 -9.72
N ASP A 44 17.98 12.91 -9.29
CA ASP A 44 17.95 13.27 -7.88
C ASP A 44 16.71 12.69 -7.19
N ARG A 45 16.93 11.82 -6.20
CA ARG A 45 15.86 11.10 -5.51
C ARG A 45 14.89 12.01 -4.77
N LYS A 46 15.39 13.12 -4.20
CA LYS A 46 14.55 14.13 -3.58
C LYS A 46 13.61 14.77 -4.60
N LYS A 47 14.12 15.10 -5.80
CA LYS A 47 13.27 15.65 -6.88
C LYS A 47 12.21 14.65 -7.31
N LEU A 48 12.57 13.38 -7.48
CA LEU A 48 11.60 12.34 -7.84
C LEU A 48 10.50 12.20 -6.78
N ILE A 49 10.86 12.16 -5.49
CA ILE A 49 9.89 12.13 -4.41
C ILE A 49 9.02 13.38 -4.42
N TRP A 50 9.62 14.57 -4.62
CA TRP A 50 8.88 15.83 -4.66
C TRP A 50 7.86 15.87 -5.79
N PHE A 51 8.25 15.47 -7.00
CA PHE A 51 7.33 15.38 -8.14
C PHE A 51 6.25 14.34 -7.93
N SER A 52 6.57 13.20 -7.33
CA SER A 52 5.58 12.18 -6.99
C SER A 52 4.56 12.69 -5.96
N GLU A 53 5.00 13.32 -4.89
CA GLU A 53 4.13 13.91 -3.86
C GLU A 53 3.25 15.03 -4.44
N ALA A 54 3.82 15.91 -5.28
CA ALA A 54 3.06 16.97 -5.94
C ALA A 54 2.02 16.41 -6.92
N SER A 55 2.38 15.38 -7.69
CA SER A 55 1.45 14.68 -8.58
C SER A 55 0.34 14.00 -7.79
N ALA A 56 0.68 13.29 -6.71
CA ALA A 56 -0.29 12.64 -5.83
C ALA A 56 -1.28 13.65 -5.23
N MET A 57 -0.79 14.82 -4.78
CA MET A 57 -1.64 15.91 -4.28
C MET A 57 -2.65 16.38 -5.34
N VAL A 58 -2.21 16.58 -6.58
CA VAL A 58 -3.09 16.98 -7.69
C VAL A 58 -4.13 15.91 -7.99
N LEU A 59 -3.72 14.63 -8.02
CA LEU A 59 -4.62 13.50 -8.28
C LEU A 59 -5.68 13.36 -7.18
N VAL A 60 -5.28 13.46 -5.90
CA VAL A 60 -6.23 13.44 -4.78
C VAL A 60 -7.13 14.66 -4.81
N GLY A 61 -6.60 15.84 -5.17
CA GLY A 61 -7.41 17.04 -5.44
C GLY A 61 -8.46 16.81 -6.53
N GLY A 62 -8.10 16.08 -7.59
CA GLY A 62 -9.03 15.65 -8.62
C GLY A 62 -10.14 14.72 -8.09
N LEU A 63 -9.80 13.75 -7.23
CA LEU A 63 -10.80 12.91 -6.56
C LEU A 63 -11.72 13.71 -5.66
N LEU A 64 -11.18 14.68 -4.92
CA LEU A 64 -11.97 15.61 -4.10
C LEU A 64 -12.97 16.36 -4.97
N LEU A 65 -12.52 16.99 -6.05
CA LEU A 65 -13.41 17.73 -6.96
C LEU A 65 -14.49 16.83 -7.57
N ASN A 66 -14.12 15.63 -8.01
CA ASN A 66 -15.09 14.66 -8.54
C ASN A 66 -16.12 14.24 -7.47
N SER A 67 -15.69 14.10 -6.22
CA SER A 67 -16.59 13.71 -5.11
C SER A 67 -17.56 14.80 -4.67
N LEU A 68 -17.31 16.06 -5.06
CA LEU A 68 -18.18 17.22 -4.79
C LEU A 68 -19.21 17.47 -5.88
N THR A 69 -19.14 16.73 -7.01
CA THR A 69 -20.13 16.85 -8.08
C THR A 69 -21.41 16.09 -7.73
N ASP A 70 -22.54 16.50 -8.29
CA ASP A 70 -23.85 15.83 -8.09
C ASP A 70 -23.85 14.39 -8.65
N SER A 71 -23.00 14.10 -9.61
CA SER A 71 -22.84 12.78 -10.25
C SER A 71 -21.36 12.43 -10.43
N PRO A 72 -20.69 11.91 -9.38
CA PRO A 72 -19.28 11.55 -9.47
C PRO A 72 -19.01 10.50 -10.55
N SER A 73 -18.02 10.76 -11.39
CA SER A 73 -17.68 9.85 -12.49
C SER A 73 -16.84 8.68 -12.03
N LEU A 74 -17.33 7.46 -12.18
CA LEU A 74 -16.61 6.23 -11.88
C LEU A 74 -15.37 6.04 -12.77
N ILE A 75 -15.47 6.38 -14.05
CA ILE A 75 -14.36 6.28 -15.00
C ILE A 75 -13.23 7.21 -14.58
N PHE A 76 -13.57 8.42 -14.15
CA PHE A 76 -12.58 9.37 -13.64
C PHE A 76 -11.87 8.84 -12.39
N ILE A 77 -12.59 8.19 -11.47
CA ILE A 77 -12.00 7.56 -10.28
C ILE A 77 -10.97 6.49 -10.71
N TYR A 78 -11.30 5.60 -11.64
CA TYR A 78 -10.36 4.57 -12.10
C TYR A 78 -9.13 5.15 -12.79
N ILE A 79 -9.31 6.19 -13.63
CA ILE A 79 -8.17 6.85 -14.29
C ILE A 79 -7.22 7.46 -13.24
N ILE A 80 -7.77 8.20 -12.28
CA ILE A 80 -6.96 8.80 -11.21
C ILE A 80 -6.27 7.72 -10.37
N THR A 81 -6.96 6.63 -10.05
CA THR A 81 -6.39 5.51 -9.30
C THR A 81 -5.22 4.86 -10.06
N ALA A 82 -5.35 4.65 -11.38
CA ALA A 82 -4.26 4.15 -12.21
C ALA A 82 -3.06 5.09 -12.23
N LEU A 83 -3.29 6.40 -12.38
CA LEU A 83 -2.24 7.42 -12.37
C LEU A 83 -1.57 7.51 -10.99
N PHE A 84 -2.35 7.44 -9.92
CA PHE A 84 -1.84 7.42 -8.55
C PHE A 84 -0.91 6.23 -8.32
N SER A 85 -1.32 5.04 -8.78
CA SER A 85 -0.52 3.83 -8.68
C SER A 85 0.78 3.90 -9.50
N ALA A 86 0.75 4.57 -10.67
CA ALA A 86 1.94 4.85 -11.47
C ALA A 86 2.92 5.76 -10.72
N VAL A 87 2.40 6.82 -10.12
CA VAL A 87 3.19 7.77 -9.29
C VAL A 87 3.81 7.07 -8.08
N ASP A 88 3.04 6.23 -7.38
CA ASP A 88 3.52 5.44 -6.24
C ASP A 88 4.62 4.45 -6.66
N GLY A 89 4.47 3.82 -7.83
CA GLY A 89 5.50 2.96 -8.42
C GLY A 89 6.84 3.68 -8.63
N ILE A 90 6.83 4.95 -9.04
CA ILE A 90 8.04 5.76 -9.19
C ILE A 90 8.60 6.19 -7.83
N GLN A 91 7.73 6.52 -6.88
CA GLN A 91 8.12 7.04 -5.57
C GLN A 91 8.80 6.01 -4.69
N ARG A 92 8.28 4.78 -4.63
CA ARG A 92 8.74 3.72 -3.71
C ARG A 92 10.24 3.42 -3.81
N PRO A 93 10.82 3.17 -5.01
CA PRO A 93 12.26 2.94 -5.12
C PRO A 93 13.09 4.14 -4.67
N SER A 94 12.64 5.36 -5.01
CA SER A 94 13.33 6.61 -4.64
C SER A 94 13.32 6.83 -3.13
N ALA A 95 12.18 6.59 -2.46
CA ALA A 95 12.03 6.73 -1.02
C ALA A 95 12.86 5.69 -0.24
N GLY A 96 12.92 4.44 -0.72
CA GLY A 96 13.76 3.41 -0.12
C GLY A 96 15.27 3.70 -0.23
N ALA A 97 15.68 4.29 -1.36
CA ALA A 97 17.09 4.53 -1.66
C ALA A 97 17.66 5.85 -1.10
N ILE A 98 16.82 6.76 -0.58
CA ILE A 98 17.28 8.06 -0.07
C ILE A 98 17.84 7.96 1.35
N LEU A 99 17.29 7.07 2.20
CA LEU A 99 17.62 6.99 3.63
C LEU A 99 19.11 6.78 3.92
N PRO A 100 19.82 5.82 3.27
CA PRO A 100 21.25 5.60 3.52
C PRO A 100 22.14 6.78 3.14
N ARG A 101 21.59 7.77 2.44
CA ARG A 101 22.31 8.97 2.00
C ARG A 101 22.00 10.20 2.85
N LEU A 102 21.01 10.11 3.73
CA LEU A 102 20.60 11.21 4.61
C LEU A 102 21.21 11.11 6.01
N VAL A 103 21.55 9.88 6.43
CA VAL A 103 22.07 9.60 7.77
C VAL A 103 23.46 8.96 7.70
N SER A 104 24.22 9.03 8.79
CA SER A 104 25.52 8.34 8.91
C SER A 104 25.31 6.82 8.90
N HIS A 105 26.37 6.06 8.58
CA HIS A 105 26.30 4.60 8.59
C HIS A 105 25.97 4.05 9.99
N GLU A 106 26.43 4.73 11.03
CA GLU A 106 26.17 4.38 12.44
C GLU A 106 24.70 4.58 12.83
N ASP A 107 24.03 5.56 12.25
CA ASP A 107 22.62 5.89 12.53
C ASP A 107 21.62 5.10 11.68
N LEU A 108 22.08 4.35 10.66
CA LEU A 108 21.21 3.58 9.78
C LEU A 108 20.26 2.61 10.50
N PRO A 109 20.69 1.85 11.54
CA PRO A 109 19.79 0.97 12.28
C PRO A 109 18.64 1.73 12.94
N ALA A 110 18.93 2.87 13.57
CA ALA A 110 17.94 3.73 14.23
C ALA A 110 16.99 4.35 13.21
N ALA A 111 17.50 4.82 12.09
CA ALA A 111 16.71 5.38 11.00
C ALA A 111 15.76 4.34 10.37
N ASN A 112 16.24 3.11 10.16
CA ASN A 112 15.40 2.01 9.66
C ASN A 112 14.32 1.60 10.68
N ALA A 113 14.62 1.59 11.97
CA ALA A 113 13.63 1.33 13.02
C ALA A 113 12.52 2.41 13.00
N LEU A 114 12.90 3.68 12.85
CA LEU A 114 11.94 4.79 12.73
C LEU A 114 11.08 4.69 11.47
N MET A 115 11.67 4.29 10.33
CA MET A 115 10.93 4.04 9.09
C MET A 115 9.92 2.89 9.25
N SER A 116 10.31 1.81 9.92
CA SER A 116 9.42 0.69 10.22
C SER A 116 8.28 1.11 11.14
N LEU A 117 8.57 1.87 12.18
CA LEU A 117 7.56 2.41 13.10
C LEU A 117 6.57 3.33 12.34
N ARG A 118 7.08 4.24 11.52
CA ARG A 118 6.24 5.10 10.68
C ARG A 118 5.31 4.27 9.79
N TRP A 119 5.85 3.24 9.14
CA TRP A 119 5.06 2.36 8.29
C TRP A 119 3.94 1.66 9.07
N GLN A 120 4.27 1.02 10.19
CA GLN A 120 3.30 0.32 11.04
C GLN A 120 2.21 1.25 11.57
N LEU A 121 2.60 2.44 12.08
CA LEU A 121 1.63 3.44 12.52
C LEU A 121 0.71 3.90 11.36
N GLY A 122 1.28 4.14 10.17
CA GLY A 122 0.52 4.54 8.99
C GLY A 122 -0.51 3.49 8.56
N VAL A 123 -0.14 2.21 8.57
CA VAL A 123 -1.03 1.12 8.15
C VAL A 123 -2.10 0.80 9.19
N ILE A 124 -1.87 1.06 10.48
CA ILE A 124 -2.86 0.84 11.54
C ILE A 124 -3.75 2.07 11.72
N VAL A 125 -3.12 3.23 11.98
CA VAL A 125 -3.84 4.46 12.32
C VAL A 125 -4.53 5.07 11.11
N GLY A 126 -3.91 4.99 9.93
CA GLY A 126 -4.45 5.55 8.69
C GLY A 126 -5.86 5.03 8.37
N PRO A 127 -6.05 3.71 8.20
CA PRO A 127 -7.38 3.16 7.93
C PRO A 127 -8.38 3.39 9.05
N ALA A 128 -7.96 3.29 10.33
CA ALA A 128 -8.83 3.51 11.47
C ALA A 128 -9.38 4.96 11.49
N VAL A 129 -8.49 5.94 11.36
CA VAL A 129 -8.86 7.36 11.28
C VAL A 129 -9.65 7.63 9.99
N GLY A 130 -9.21 7.10 8.84
CA GLY A 130 -9.89 7.25 7.57
C GLY A 130 -11.32 6.71 7.59
N GLY A 131 -11.52 5.53 8.19
CA GLY A 131 -12.86 4.95 8.37
C GLY A 131 -13.75 5.81 9.26
N LEU A 132 -13.23 6.31 10.39
CA LEU A 132 -13.95 7.21 11.28
C LEU A 132 -14.32 8.53 10.59
N VAL A 133 -13.41 9.13 9.85
CA VAL A 133 -13.63 10.36 9.08
C VAL A 133 -14.76 10.16 8.06
N ILE A 134 -14.73 9.06 7.31
CA ILE A 134 -15.75 8.76 6.31
C ILE A 134 -17.11 8.53 6.98
N ALA A 135 -17.13 7.79 8.08
CA ALA A 135 -18.37 7.50 8.83
C ALA A 135 -18.99 8.75 9.49
N SER A 136 -18.14 9.69 9.96
CA SER A 136 -18.60 10.87 10.70
C SER A 136 -18.89 12.09 9.83
N PHE A 137 -18.24 12.19 8.66
CA PHE A 137 -18.34 13.36 7.78
C PHE A 137 -18.74 12.95 6.36
N SER A 138 -17.75 12.71 5.49
CA SER A 138 -17.97 12.28 4.10
C SER A 138 -16.70 11.77 3.47
N THR A 139 -16.84 11.11 2.32
CA THR A 139 -15.70 10.69 1.47
C THR A 139 -14.92 11.90 0.97
N SER A 140 -15.61 12.99 0.59
CA SER A 140 -14.97 14.24 0.15
C SER A 140 -14.08 14.84 1.24
N PHE A 141 -14.52 14.82 2.48
CA PHE A 141 -13.73 15.30 3.61
C PHE A 141 -12.47 14.44 3.81
N GLY A 142 -12.59 13.13 3.59
CA GLY A 142 -11.44 12.22 3.59
C GLY A 142 -10.40 12.59 2.53
N PHE A 143 -10.82 12.88 1.30
CA PHE A 143 -9.90 13.34 0.25
C PHE A 143 -9.29 14.72 0.54
N ALA A 144 -10.04 15.63 1.17
CA ALA A 144 -9.51 16.94 1.57
C ALA A 144 -8.38 16.80 2.60
N ILE A 145 -8.56 15.96 3.61
CA ILE A 145 -7.51 15.64 4.59
C ILE A 145 -6.29 15.04 3.89
N ASP A 146 -6.50 14.09 2.97
CA ASP A 146 -5.41 13.41 2.26
C ASP A 146 -4.62 14.42 1.42
N ALA A 147 -5.28 15.31 0.66
CA ALA A 147 -4.63 16.38 -0.08
C ALA A 147 -3.82 17.32 0.84
N LEU A 148 -4.36 17.64 2.02
CA LEU A 148 -3.65 18.46 3.01
C LEU A 148 -2.39 17.75 3.54
N THR A 149 -2.45 16.44 3.75
CA THR A 149 -1.25 15.67 4.19
C THR A 149 -0.14 15.68 3.14
N TYR A 150 -0.47 15.61 1.83
CA TYR A 150 0.51 15.80 0.77
C TYR A 150 1.12 17.19 0.76
N LEU A 151 0.32 18.23 0.99
CA LEU A 151 0.83 19.60 1.10
C LEU A 151 1.83 19.73 2.26
N VAL A 152 1.50 19.17 3.41
CA VAL A 152 2.39 19.14 4.59
C VAL A 152 3.67 18.35 4.27
N SER A 153 3.55 17.20 3.60
CA SER A 153 4.70 16.40 3.15
C SER A 153 5.64 17.21 2.24
N LEU A 154 5.11 17.94 1.26
CA LEU A 154 5.89 18.80 0.35
C LEU A 154 6.64 19.90 1.10
N ILE A 155 6.01 20.53 2.11
CA ILE A 155 6.63 21.57 2.95
C ILE A 155 7.82 20.98 3.73
N PHE A 156 7.66 19.79 4.31
CA PHE A 156 8.76 19.13 5.03
C PHE A 156 9.86 18.65 4.09
N LEU A 157 9.51 18.18 2.91
CA LEU A 157 10.47 17.69 1.92
C LEU A 157 11.38 18.83 1.42
N TRP A 158 10.92 20.07 1.41
CA TRP A 158 11.76 21.23 1.13
C TRP A 158 12.95 21.36 2.07
N LYS A 159 12.79 20.98 3.34
CA LYS A 159 13.85 21.03 4.36
C LYS A 159 14.87 19.89 4.22
N VAL A 160 14.56 18.84 3.49
CA VAL A 160 15.48 17.73 3.25
C VAL A 160 16.61 18.21 2.33
N LYS A 161 17.85 17.83 2.63
CA LYS A 161 19.02 18.12 1.79
C LYS A 161 18.89 17.48 0.41
N ASN A 162 19.46 18.10 -0.60
CA ASN A 162 19.56 17.49 -1.93
C ASN A 162 20.47 16.27 -1.86
N VAL A 163 20.06 15.21 -2.54
CA VAL A 163 20.79 13.93 -2.59
C VAL A 163 21.14 13.64 -4.06
N PRO A 164 22.25 14.21 -4.56
CA PRO A 164 22.65 13.99 -5.94
C PRO A 164 23.01 12.52 -6.20
N VAL A 165 22.86 12.12 -7.44
CA VAL A 165 23.29 10.79 -7.91
C VAL A 165 24.81 10.71 -7.90
N THR A 166 25.37 9.86 -7.03
CA THR A 166 26.83 9.75 -6.86
C THR A 166 27.46 8.74 -7.80
N GLU A 167 26.70 7.71 -8.21
CA GLU A 167 27.16 6.68 -9.15
C GLU A 167 26.02 6.31 -10.09
N LYS A 168 26.31 6.33 -11.39
CA LYS A 168 25.40 5.75 -12.39
C LYS A 168 25.56 4.24 -12.33
N SER A 169 24.49 3.50 -12.00
CA SER A 169 24.48 2.05 -12.19
C SER A 169 24.78 1.72 -13.66
N GLU A 170 25.83 0.96 -13.89
CA GLU A 170 26.24 0.55 -15.26
C GLU A 170 25.28 -0.50 -15.85
N LYS A 171 24.56 -1.23 -14.99
CA LYS A 171 23.62 -2.27 -15.45
C LYS A 171 22.23 -1.68 -15.72
N PRO A 172 21.62 -2.00 -16.87
CA PRO A 172 20.21 -1.67 -17.12
C PRO A 172 19.32 -2.32 -16.05
N ALA A 173 18.39 -1.57 -15.47
CA ALA A 173 17.46 -2.09 -14.45
C ALA A 173 16.67 -3.32 -14.94
N ILE A 174 16.37 -3.38 -16.25
CA ILE A 174 15.70 -4.52 -16.88
C ILE A 174 16.56 -5.80 -16.79
N SER A 175 17.88 -5.72 -16.96
CA SER A 175 18.75 -6.91 -16.83
C SER A 175 18.80 -7.43 -15.40
N ALA A 176 18.85 -6.55 -14.40
CA ALA A 176 18.82 -6.91 -13.00
C ALA A 176 17.46 -7.56 -12.62
N LEU A 177 16.36 -7.04 -13.18
CA LEU A 177 15.03 -7.63 -13.01
C LEU A 177 14.96 -9.05 -13.59
N ILE A 178 15.40 -9.22 -14.85
CA ILE A 178 15.40 -10.55 -15.51
C ILE A 178 16.25 -11.53 -14.72
N GLU A 179 17.41 -11.09 -14.23
CA GLU A 179 18.29 -11.90 -13.38
C GLU A 179 17.59 -12.30 -12.08
N GLY A 180 16.89 -11.37 -11.40
CA GLY A 180 16.11 -11.64 -10.19
C GLY A 180 14.96 -12.61 -10.43
N VAL A 181 14.21 -12.43 -11.52
CA VAL A 181 13.13 -13.34 -11.94
C VAL A 181 13.70 -14.74 -12.24
N ARG A 182 14.76 -14.82 -13.03
CA ARG A 182 15.43 -16.10 -13.34
C ARG A 182 15.92 -16.80 -12.07
N TYR A 183 16.49 -16.04 -11.12
CA TYR A 183 16.92 -16.56 -9.83
C TYR A 183 15.75 -17.12 -9.03
N ALA A 184 14.64 -16.39 -8.92
CA ALA A 184 13.43 -16.82 -8.21
C ALA A 184 12.87 -18.12 -8.82
N PHE A 185 12.80 -18.24 -10.16
CA PHE A 185 12.36 -19.44 -10.83
C PHE A 185 13.35 -20.63 -10.74
N SER A 186 14.63 -20.37 -10.53
CA SER A 186 15.65 -21.42 -10.35
C SER A 186 15.58 -22.07 -8.95
N ARG A 187 15.00 -21.38 -7.97
CA ARG A 187 14.92 -21.81 -6.58
C ARG A 187 13.48 -22.26 -6.24
N LYS A 188 13.26 -23.58 -6.22
CA LYS A 188 11.94 -24.17 -5.96
C LYS A 188 11.36 -23.83 -4.57
N ASP A 189 12.23 -23.67 -3.58
CA ASP A 189 11.90 -23.21 -2.23
C ASP A 189 11.32 -21.79 -2.22
N LEU A 190 11.98 -20.85 -2.92
CA LEU A 190 11.49 -19.48 -3.07
C LEU A 190 10.21 -19.42 -3.91
N LEU A 191 10.20 -20.15 -5.03
CA LEU A 191 9.03 -20.18 -5.92
C LEU A 191 7.79 -20.72 -5.18
N GLY A 192 7.94 -21.78 -4.36
CA GLY A 192 6.87 -22.34 -3.56
C GLY A 192 6.32 -21.33 -2.54
N THR A 193 7.19 -20.58 -1.88
CA THR A 193 6.78 -19.52 -0.94
C THR A 193 6.01 -18.41 -1.64
N TYR A 194 6.50 -17.92 -2.79
CA TYR A 194 5.82 -16.89 -3.56
C TYR A 194 4.46 -17.35 -4.09
N LEU A 195 4.36 -18.60 -4.56
CA LEU A 195 3.09 -19.14 -5.06
C LEU A 195 2.05 -19.28 -3.95
N ILE A 196 2.44 -19.70 -2.75
CA ILE A 196 1.55 -19.79 -1.58
C ILE A 196 1.09 -18.38 -1.18
N ASP A 197 2.00 -17.41 -1.14
CA ASP A 197 1.69 -16.03 -0.79
C ASP A 197 0.73 -15.39 -1.81
N LEU A 198 1.01 -15.55 -3.10
CA LEU A 198 0.13 -15.09 -4.18
C LEU A 198 -1.25 -15.74 -4.10
N ALA A 199 -1.31 -17.05 -3.84
CA ALA A 199 -2.59 -17.75 -3.68
C ALA A 199 -3.36 -17.23 -2.45
N ALA A 200 -2.68 -17.06 -1.31
CA ALA A 200 -3.29 -16.51 -0.11
C ALA A 200 -3.82 -15.08 -0.35
N MET A 201 -3.04 -14.21 -1.00
CA MET A 201 -3.48 -12.86 -1.34
C MET A 201 -4.64 -12.85 -2.33
N PHE A 202 -4.60 -13.73 -3.35
CA PHE A 202 -5.65 -13.77 -4.38
C PHE A 202 -6.99 -14.27 -3.84
N PHE A 203 -6.98 -15.34 -3.04
CA PHE A 203 -8.20 -15.99 -2.56
C PHE A 203 -8.69 -15.50 -1.20
N ALA A 204 -7.82 -14.94 -0.37
CA ALA A 204 -8.13 -14.63 1.02
C ALA A 204 -7.88 -13.18 1.43
N MET A 205 -7.82 -12.23 0.47
CA MET A 205 -7.68 -10.80 0.79
C MET A 205 -9.03 -10.08 0.60
N PRO A 206 -9.80 -9.86 1.68
CA PRO A 206 -11.19 -9.41 1.59
C PRO A 206 -11.36 -7.88 1.49
N ASN A 207 -10.32 -7.12 1.18
CA ASN A 207 -10.33 -5.65 1.20
C ASN A 207 -11.49 -5.02 0.42
N ALA A 208 -11.86 -5.63 -0.73
CA ALA A 208 -12.98 -5.17 -1.54
C ALA A 208 -14.35 -5.42 -0.87
N LEU A 209 -14.42 -6.34 0.08
CA LEU A 209 -15.65 -6.70 0.79
C LEU A 209 -15.91 -5.84 2.02
N PHE A 210 -14.89 -5.23 2.61
CA PHE A 210 -15.01 -4.47 3.86
C PHE A 210 -16.09 -3.38 3.84
N PRO A 211 -16.26 -2.57 2.77
CA PRO A 211 -17.35 -1.59 2.72
C PRO A 211 -18.74 -2.23 2.75
N PHE A 212 -18.89 -3.42 2.16
CA PHE A 212 -20.16 -4.15 2.16
C PHE A 212 -20.44 -4.82 3.51
N TRP A 213 -19.42 -5.37 4.17
CA TRP A 213 -19.56 -5.93 5.51
C TRP A 213 -19.92 -4.87 6.54
N ALA A 214 -19.31 -3.69 6.47
CA ALA A 214 -19.65 -2.57 7.35
C ALA A 214 -21.12 -2.15 7.20
N ASP A 215 -21.68 -2.22 5.99
CA ASP A 215 -23.10 -1.96 5.75
C ASP A 215 -24.02 -3.10 6.25
N GLN A 216 -23.67 -4.36 5.95
CA GLN A 216 -24.44 -5.52 6.40
C GLN A 216 -24.58 -5.58 7.92
N LEU A 217 -23.55 -5.10 8.64
CA LEU A 217 -23.51 -5.06 10.09
C LEU A 217 -24.14 -3.75 10.66
N ASP A 218 -24.61 -2.85 9.79
CA ASP A 218 -25.07 -1.48 10.15
C ASP A 218 -24.04 -0.72 11.02
N ALA A 219 -22.77 -0.96 10.74
CA ALA A 219 -21.64 -0.51 11.55
C ALA A 219 -20.58 0.19 10.69
N LYS A 220 -20.93 1.31 10.03
CA LYS A 220 -20.01 2.06 9.16
C LYS A 220 -18.70 2.45 9.88
N TRP A 221 -18.75 2.66 11.18
CA TRP A 221 -17.59 2.94 12.02
C TRP A 221 -16.56 1.78 12.05
N SER A 222 -17.01 0.55 11.83
CA SER A 222 -16.13 -0.62 11.84
C SER A 222 -15.25 -0.74 10.60
N LEU A 223 -15.52 0.03 9.53
CA LEU A 223 -14.76 0.00 8.29
C LEU A 223 -13.25 0.19 8.50
N GLY A 224 -12.88 1.17 9.33
CA GLY A 224 -11.48 1.41 9.68
C GLY A 224 -10.85 0.24 10.44
N LEU A 225 -11.61 -0.43 11.29
CA LEU A 225 -11.14 -1.59 12.05
C LEU A 225 -10.91 -2.80 11.13
N PHE A 226 -11.78 -3.04 10.15
CA PHE A 226 -11.56 -4.11 9.16
C PHE A 226 -10.24 -3.93 8.41
N TYR A 227 -9.94 -2.72 7.94
CA TYR A 227 -8.67 -2.44 7.27
C TYR A 227 -7.46 -2.50 8.21
N ALA A 228 -7.61 -2.13 9.48
CA ALA A 228 -6.53 -2.16 10.46
C ALA A 228 -6.27 -3.56 11.04
N ALA A 229 -7.26 -4.45 11.05
CA ALA A 229 -7.21 -5.74 11.74
C ALA A 229 -6.01 -6.61 11.31
N GLY A 230 -5.76 -6.72 10.01
CA GLY A 230 -4.62 -7.48 9.48
C GLY A 230 -3.27 -6.96 9.99
N THR A 231 -3.12 -5.64 10.05
CA THR A 231 -1.87 -5.02 10.52
C THR A 231 -1.72 -5.15 12.03
N VAL A 232 -2.79 -5.01 12.79
CA VAL A 232 -2.79 -5.25 14.25
C VAL A 232 -2.37 -6.69 14.52
N GLY A 233 -2.94 -7.66 13.80
CA GLY A 233 -2.53 -9.07 13.88
C GLY A 233 -1.05 -9.26 13.55
N SER A 234 -0.54 -8.61 12.50
CA SER A 234 0.89 -8.65 12.13
C SER A 234 1.80 -8.10 13.22
N VAL A 235 1.41 -7.02 13.89
CA VAL A 235 2.17 -6.46 15.02
C VAL A 235 2.20 -7.42 16.19
N ILE A 236 1.06 -8.02 16.56
CA ILE A 236 0.97 -9.01 17.64
C ILE A 236 1.88 -10.20 17.33
N ILE A 237 1.82 -10.75 16.12
CA ILE A 237 2.68 -11.86 15.70
C ILE A 237 4.16 -11.45 15.75
N THR A 238 4.51 -10.26 15.27
CA THR A 238 5.90 -9.76 15.29
C THR A 238 6.44 -9.69 16.72
N LEU A 239 5.66 -9.15 17.65
CA LEU A 239 6.06 -9.04 19.06
C LEU A 239 6.19 -10.40 19.75
N THR A 240 5.42 -11.40 19.32
CA THR A 240 5.43 -12.74 19.86
C THR A 240 6.31 -13.74 19.11
N SER A 241 6.91 -13.34 17.98
CA SER A 241 7.61 -14.24 17.04
C SER A 241 9.05 -14.61 17.43
N GLY A 242 9.55 -14.22 18.62
CA GLY A 242 10.92 -14.50 19.06
C GLY A 242 11.31 -15.99 18.98
N TRP A 243 10.33 -16.89 19.06
CA TRP A 243 10.53 -18.34 18.89
C TRP A 243 10.86 -18.75 17.45
N SER A 244 10.50 -17.94 16.46
CA SER A 244 10.63 -18.27 15.04
C SER A 244 12.09 -18.36 14.57
N SER A 245 13.01 -17.67 15.22
CA SER A 245 14.44 -17.70 14.90
C SER A 245 15.06 -19.10 15.05
N ASN A 246 14.52 -19.93 15.95
CA ASN A 246 14.98 -21.28 16.23
C ASN A 246 14.16 -22.37 15.50
N TYR A 247 13.13 -21.96 14.76
CA TYR A 247 12.25 -22.91 14.08
C TYR A 247 12.87 -23.41 12.78
N ARG A 248 13.07 -24.72 12.66
CA ARG A 248 13.79 -25.34 11.54
C ARG A 248 12.94 -25.58 10.27
N TRP A 249 11.61 -25.56 10.38
CA TRP A 249 10.69 -25.96 9.32
C TRP A 249 9.94 -24.75 8.73
N HIS A 250 10.68 -23.73 8.27
CA HIS A 250 10.07 -22.49 7.78
C HIS A 250 8.98 -22.71 6.71
N GLY A 251 9.18 -23.63 5.76
CA GLY A 251 8.16 -23.93 4.75
C GLY A 251 6.85 -24.47 5.33
N LYS A 252 6.91 -25.31 6.39
CA LYS A 252 5.70 -25.78 7.08
C LYS A 252 5.00 -24.64 7.83
N ALA A 253 5.77 -23.72 8.41
CA ALA A 253 5.20 -22.55 9.07
C ALA A 253 4.41 -21.66 8.10
N VAL A 254 4.94 -21.43 6.90
CA VAL A 254 4.25 -20.67 5.84
C VAL A 254 2.93 -21.35 5.44
N ILE A 255 2.95 -22.68 5.24
CA ILE A 255 1.74 -23.43 4.89
C ILE A 255 0.68 -23.33 6.00
N TRP A 256 1.06 -23.53 7.27
CA TRP A 256 0.13 -23.41 8.39
C TRP A 256 -0.41 -22.00 8.58
N ALA A 257 0.43 -20.97 8.35
CA ALA A 257 0.00 -19.59 8.37
C ALA A 257 -1.03 -19.30 7.26
N ALA A 258 -0.79 -19.77 6.03
CA ALA A 258 -1.73 -19.61 4.92
C ALA A 258 -3.07 -20.33 5.17
N ILE A 259 -3.03 -21.57 5.72
CA ILE A 259 -4.24 -22.29 6.11
C ILE A 259 -5.00 -21.52 7.21
N GLY A 260 -4.31 -21.08 8.26
CA GLY A 260 -4.90 -20.29 9.35
C GLY A 260 -5.56 -19.00 8.85
N TRP A 261 -4.90 -18.30 7.93
CA TRP A 261 -5.46 -17.13 7.27
C TRP A 261 -6.74 -17.46 6.50
N GLY A 262 -6.72 -18.48 5.65
CA GLY A 262 -7.90 -18.92 4.88
C GLY A 262 -9.07 -19.32 5.77
N VAL A 263 -8.81 -20.06 6.85
CA VAL A 263 -9.82 -20.45 7.85
C VAL A 263 -10.40 -19.21 8.54
N ALA A 264 -9.57 -18.24 8.96
CA ALA A 264 -10.04 -17.02 9.60
C ALA A 264 -10.97 -16.22 8.67
N ILE A 265 -10.62 -16.11 7.38
CA ILE A 265 -11.49 -15.44 6.39
C ILE A 265 -12.79 -16.22 6.15
N ALA A 266 -12.73 -17.55 6.08
CA ALA A 266 -13.94 -18.38 5.95
C ALA A 266 -14.89 -18.21 7.16
N ILE A 267 -14.34 -18.18 8.37
CA ILE A 267 -15.11 -17.92 9.60
C ILE A 267 -15.74 -16.53 9.55
N SER A 268 -14.98 -15.49 9.15
CA SER A 268 -15.51 -14.12 9.08
C SER A 268 -16.66 -13.97 8.07
N GLY A 269 -16.70 -14.82 7.02
CA GLY A 269 -17.82 -14.85 6.07
C GLY A 269 -19.13 -15.45 6.62
N VAL A 270 -19.06 -16.18 7.73
CA VAL A 270 -20.21 -16.81 8.39
C VAL A 270 -20.70 -16.01 9.59
N VAL A 271 -19.85 -15.19 10.18
CA VAL A 271 -20.18 -14.35 11.34
C VAL A 271 -21.00 -13.14 10.89
N HIS A 272 -22.19 -12.97 11.46
CA HIS A 272 -23.15 -11.90 11.13
C HIS A 272 -23.28 -10.84 12.23
N SER A 273 -22.33 -10.80 13.17
CA SER A 273 -22.29 -9.81 14.26
C SER A 273 -20.89 -9.24 14.45
N VAL A 274 -20.82 -7.99 14.86
CA VAL A 274 -19.56 -7.31 15.29
C VAL A 274 -19.33 -7.60 16.76
#